data_0e2e060f0622ed63ae6dd8a66785db66
#
_entry.id   0e2e060f0622ed63ae6dd8a66785db66
#
_cell.length_a   1.000
_cell.length_b   1.000
_cell.length_c   1.000
_cell.angle_alpha   90.00
_cell.angle_beta   90.00
_cell.angle_gamma   90.00
#
_symmetry.space_group_name_H-M   'P 1'
#
loop_
_entity.id
_entity.type
_entity.pdbx_description
1 polymer ?
#
loop_
_entity_poly.entity_id
_entity_poly.type
_entity_poly.pdbx_seq_one_letter_code
_entity_poly.pdbx_strand_id
1 'polypeptide(L)'
;MLDLKNKKVIISIIALLIVFFSGFFIGKAKSKGGMSSNNEEVMFLDEEVENIKVYITGEINNSGVYELKKGSRVIDLIKLAGDLTEDGDLNAINPARTLRDGESITIPKKVLED
;
A
#
# COMPACT_ATOMS: atom_id res chain seq x y z
N MET A 1 -25.96 21.94 40.28
CA MET A 1 -26.11 20.59 40.69
C MET A 1 -27.19 19.92 39.89
N LEU A 2 -26.90 18.71 39.37
CA LEU A 2 -27.86 18.07 38.53
C LEU A 2 -28.93 17.35 39.37
N ASP A 3 -30.16 17.51 38.98
CA ASP A 3 -31.24 16.84 39.68
C ASP A 3 -31.25 15.36 39.29
N LEU A 4 -31.87 14.55 40.11
CA LEU A 4 -31.99 13.14 39.84
C LEU A 4 -32.69 12.91 38.52
N LYS A 5 -33.62 13.77 38.15
CA LYS A 5 -34.33 13.68 36.93
C LYS A 5 -33.36 13.85 35.74
N ASN A 6 -32.48 14.81 35.85
CA ASN A 6 -31.51 15.08 34.79
C ASN A 6 -30.50 13.96 34.68
N LYS A 7 -30.14 13.35 35.80
CA LYS A 7 -29.19 12.25 35.75
C LYS A 7 -29.78 11.06 35.00
N LYS A 8 -31.05 10.79 35.21
CA LYS A 8 -31.69 9.68 34.51
C LYS A 8 -31.75 9.94 33.02
N VAL A 9 -32.03 11.18 32.66
CA VAL A 9 -32.08 11.54 31.25
C VAL A 9 -30.70 11.40 30.61
N ILE A 10 -29.67 11.83 31.30
CA ILE A 10 -28.30 11.75 30.79
C ILE A 10 -27.88 10.29 30.62
N ILE A 11 -28.21 9.45 31.61
CA ILE A 11 -27.88 8.04 31.54
C ILE A 11 -28.60 7.38 30.36
N SER A 12 -29.86 7.78 30.14
CA SER A 12 -30.63 7.25 29.04
C SER A 12 -30.03 7.63 27.69
N ILE A 13 -29.59 8.85 27.55
CA ILE A 13 -28.97 9.33 26.32
C ILE A 13 -27.65 8.60 26.06
N ILE A 14 -26.86 8.42 27.11
CA ILE A 14 -25.58 7.72 27.00
C ILE A 14 -25.82 6.27 26.57
N ALA A 15 -26.80 5.62 27.16
CA ALA A 15 -27.12 4.24 26.81
C ALA A 15 -27.53 4.14 25.34
N LEU A 16 -28.31 5.11 24.88
CA LEU A 16 -28.77 5.12 23.51
C LEU A 16 -27.59 5.30 22.57
N LEU A 17 -26.64 6.16 22.90
CA LEU A 17 -25.47 6.39 22.09
C LEU A 17 -24.59 5.14 22.00
N ILE A 18 -24.47 4.44 23.11
CA ILE A 18 -23.68 3.22 23.14
C ILE A 18 -24.29 2.17 22.22
N VAL A 19 -25.59 2.02 22.26
CA VAL A 19 -26.28 1.05 21.43
C VAL A 19 -26.11 1.43 19.95
N PHE A 20 -26.25 2.71 19.63
CA PHE A 20 -26.13 3.18 18.28
C PHE A 20 -24.72 2.95 17.75
N PHE A 21 -23.72 3.27 18.56
CA PHE A 21 -22.33 3.12 18.14
C PHE A 21 -21.98 1.65 17.97
N SER A 22 -22.47 0.81 18.88
CA SER A 22 -22.21 -0.61 18.80
C SER A 22 -22.84 -1.21 17.55
N GLY A 23 -24.04 -0.79 17.22
CA GLY A 23 -24.70 -1.27 16.02
C GLY A 23 -23.97 -0.88 14.74
N PHE A 24 -23.46 0.34 14.74
CA PHE A 24 -22.73 0.83 13.59
C PHE A 24 -21.44 0.02 13.38
N PHE A 25 -20.74 -0.28 14.47
CA PHE A 25 -19.49 -1.01 14.39
C PHE A 25 -19.74 -2.44 13.91
N ILE A 26 -20.77 -3.09 14.42
CA ILE A 26 -21.08 -4.44 14.04
C ILE A 26 -21.51 -4.48 12.58
N GLY A 27 -22.25 -3.49 12.13
CA GLY A 27 -22.66 -3.40 10.75
C GLY A 27 -21.49 -3.31 9.79
N LYS A 28 -20.47 -2.54 10.16
CA LYS A 28 -19.28 -2.41 9.33
C LYS A 28 -18.56 -3.75 9.25
N ALA A 29 -18.40 -4.44 10.35
CA ALA A 29 -17.70 -5.70 10.37
C ALA A 29 -18.46 -6.74 9.53
N LYS A 30 -19.76 -6.72 9.62
CA LYS A 30 -20.56 -7.66 8.87
C LYS A 30 -20.42 -7.39 7.38
N SER A 31 -20.40 -6.16 6.99
CA SER A 31 -20.27 -5.79 5.61
C SER A 31 -18.96 -6.31 5.05
N LYS A 32 -17.90 -6.17 5.79
CA LYS A 32 -16.62 -6.65 5.35
C LYS A 32 -16.63 -8.16 5.19
N GLY A 33 -17.24 -8.86 6.10
CA GLY A 33 -17.31 -10.30 6.02
C GLY A 33 -18.07 -10.75 4.80
N GLY A 34 -19.17 -10.09 4.49
CA GLY A 34 -19.96 -10.46 3.36
C GLY A 34 -19.21 -10.24 2.06
N MET A 35 -18.47 -9.18 1.98
CA MET A 35 -17.72 -8.91 0.80
C MET A 35 -16.60 -9.89 0.60
N SER A 36 -16.02 -10.34 1.65
CA SER A 36 -14.93 -11.25 1.51
C SER A 36 -15.36 -12.53 0.89
N SER A 37 -16.54 -13.00 1.19
CA SER A 37 -16.99 -14.25 0.62
C SER A 37 -17.25 -14.12 -0.87
N ASN A 38 -17.70 -12.97 -1.29
CA ASN A 38 -17.93 -12.77 -2.68
C ASN A 38 -16.63 -12.65 -3.43
N ASN A 39 -15.66 -12.07 -2.82
CA ASN A 39 -14.41 -11.88 -3.47
C ASN A 39 -13.68 -13.15 -3.69
N GLU A 40 -13.93 -14.14 -2.91
CA GLU A 40 -13.26 -15.34 -3.10
C GLU A 40 -13.46 -15.91 -4.43
N GLU A 41 -14.64 -15.87 -4.94
CA GLU A 41 -14.87 -16.41 -6.20
C GLU A 41 -14.14 -15.72 -7.26
N VAL A 42 -14.07 -14.43 -7.18
CA VAL A 42 -13.40 -13.69 -8.18
C VAL A 42 -11.95 -13.93 -8.17
N MET A 43 -11.42 -14.19 -7.00
CA MET A 43 -10.03 -14.32 -6.94
C MET A 43 -9.49 -15.47 -7.62
N PHE A 44 -10.28 -16.52 -7.66
CA PHE A 44 -9.73 -17.55 -8.31
C PHE A 44 -9.52 -17.38 -9.66
N LEU A 45 -10.33 -16.68 -10.29
CA LEU A 45 -10.22 -16.54 -11.63
C LEU A 45 -9.02 -15.84 -12.00
N ASP A 46 -8.54 -15.11 -11.12
CA ASP A 46 -7.48 -14.33 -11.52
C ASP A 46 -6.28 -14.89 -11.47
N GLU A 47 -6.21 -15.67 -10.99
CA GLU A 47 -5.22 -16.20 -10.99
C GLU A 47 -4.06 -16.10 -10.69
N GLU A 48 -3.26 -16.24 -11.04
CA GLU A 48 -2.01 -16.26 -10.80
C GLU A 48 -1.36 -15.03 -11.09
N VAL A 49 -0.92 -14.28 -10.17
CA VAL A 49 -0.11 -13.12 -10.36
C VAL A 49 1.30 -13.58 -10.49
N GLU A 50 1.87 -13.42 -11.64
CA GLU A 50 3.26 -13.76 -11.82
C GLU A 50 4.12 -12.69 -11.23
N ASN A 51 5.14 -13.08 -10.51
CA ASN A 51 6.07 -12.13 -9.92
C ASN A 51 7.41 -12.26 -10.60
N ILE A 52 8.13 -11.18 -10.67
CA ILE A 52 9.46 -11.15 -11.26
C ILE A 52 10.44 -10.70 -10.20
N LYS A 53 11.69 -11.03 -10.35
CA LYS A 53 12.75 -10.61 -9.46
C LYS A 53 13.74 -9.77 -10.25
N VAL A 54 14.06 -8.60 -9.71
CA VAL A 54 14.93 -7.67 -10.40
C VAL A 54 15.97 -7.15 -9.41
N TYR A 55 17.20 -7.01 -9.87
CA TYR A 55 18.30 -6.51 -9.02
C TYR A 55 18.49 -5.03 -9.34
N ILE A 56 18.61 -4.19 -8.34
CA ILE A 56 18.88 -2.77 -8.52
C ILE A 56 20.06 -2.35 -7.68
N THR A 57 20.97 -1.58 -8.28
CA THR A 57 22.17 -1.13 -7.58
C THR A 57 22.54 0.25 -8.10
N GLY A 58 23.62 0.82 -7.60
CA GLY A 58 24.08 2.14 -7.98
C GLY A 58 23.62 3.21 -7.02
N GLU A 59 23.18 4.34 -7.53
CA GLU A 59 22.78 5.46 -6.69
C GLU A 59 21.34 5.30 -6.22
N ILE A 60 21.11 4.27 -5.43
CA ILE A 60 19.80 3.96 -4.88
C ILE A 60 20.00 3.69 -3.39
N ASN A 61 19.05 4.07 -2.57
CA ASN A 61 19.21 3.96 -1.13
C ASN A 61 19.36 2.53 -0.64
N ASN A 62 18.58 1.61 -1.14
CA ASN A 62 18.65 0.24 -0.68
C ASN A 62 18.81 -0.69 -1.86
N SER A 63 20.04 -0.91 -2.30
CA SER A 63 20.29 -1.81 -3.44
C SER A 63 20.00 -3.25 -3.04
N GLY A 64 19.64 -4.06 -3.97
CA GLY A 64 19.35 -5.47 -3.71
C GLY A 64 18.38 -6.05 -4.72
N VAL A 65 17.91 -7.25 -4.43
CA VAL A 65 16.97 -7.95 -5.30
C VAL A 65 15.56 -7.74 -4.75
N TYR A 66 14.64 -7.35 -5.60
CA TYR A 66 13.28 -7.08 -5.19
C TYR A 66 12.29 -7.90 -6.03
N GLU A 67 11.23 -8.30 -5.42
CA GLU A 67 10.19 -9.04 -6.11
C GLU A 67 9.03 -8.10 -6.41
N LEU A 68 8.58 -8.09 -7.67
CA LEU A 68 7.49 -7.23 -8.08
C LEU A 68 6.56 -8.03 -8.98
N LYS A 69 5.39 -7.48 -9.25
CA LYS A 69 4.45 -8.12 -10.14
C LYS A 69 4.92 -7.93 -11.57
N LYS A 70 4.67 -8.90 -12.40
CA LYS A 70 5.00 -8.79 -13.81
C LYS A 70 4.29 -7.57 -14.39
N GLY A 71 4.96 -6.80 -15.18
CA GLY A 71 4.43 -5.56 -15.72
C GLY A 71 4.79 -4.31 -14.92
N SER A 72 5.48 -4.49 -13.80
CA SER A 72 5.93 -3.34 -13.02
C SER A 72 6.97 -2.56 -13.80
N ARG A 73 7.08 -1.29 -13.49
CA ARG A 73 8.00 -0.41 -14.19
C ARG A 73 9.18 -0.03 -13.33
N VAL A 74 10.19 0.52 -13.96
CA VAL A 74 11.42 0.90 -13.24
C VAL A 74 11.09 1.81 -12.06
N ILE A 75 10.15 2.75 -12.23
CA ILE A 75 9.81 3.66 -11.15
C ILE A 75 9.24 2.91 -9.93
N ASP A 76 8.53 1.81 -10.15
CA ASP A 76 7.97 1.05 -9.06
C ASP A 76 9.10 0.39 -8.26
N LEU A 77 10.15 -0.08 -8.94
CA LEU A 77 11.29 -0.69 -8.30
C LEU A 77 12.05 0.38 -7.50
N ILE A 78 12.22 1.56 -8.06
CA ILE A 78 12.92 2.64 -7.41
C ILE A 78 12.22 2.98 -6.08
N LYS A 79 10.90 3.02 -6.07
CA LYS A 79 10.18 3.34 -4.87
C LYS A 79 10.34 2.25 -3.82
N LEU A 80 10.38 0.99 -4.22
CA LEU A 80 10.60 -0.10 -3.29
C LEU A 80 11.99 -0.05 -2.70
N ALA A 81 12.95 0.39 -3.48
CA ALA A 81 14.34 0.43 -3.05
C ALA A 81 14.68 1.71 -2.27
N GLY A 82 13.69 2.48 -1.88
CA GLY A 82 13.89 3.65 -1.04
C GLY A 82 14.24 4.91 -1.77
N ASP A 83 13.97 4.95 -3.06
CA ASP A 83 14.26 6.11 -3.88
C ASP A 83 15.73 6.31 -4.20
N LEU A 84 16.02 7.21 -5.10
CA LEU A 84 17.38 7.50 -5.50
C LEU A 84 18.10 8.27 -4.41
N THR A 85 19.41 8.14 -4.40
CA THR A 85 20.21 9.00 -3.54
C THR A 85 20.24 10.39 -4.20
N GLU A 86 20.80 11.36 -3.49
CA GLU A 86 20.88 12.71 -4.02
C GLU A 86 21.69 12.75 -5.29
N ASP A 87 22.62 11.84 -5.47
CA ASP A 87 23.48 11.80 -6.63
C ASP A 87 22.90 11.00 -7.79
N GLY A 88 21.79 10.33 -7.58
CA GLY A 88 21.21 9.49 -8.63
C GLY A 88 20.61 10.28 -9.76
N ASP A 89 20.82 9.83 -10.98
CA ASP A 89 20.31 10.51 -12.16
C ASP A 89 19.13 9.76 -12.74
N LEU A 90 17.92 10.21 -12.43
CA LEU A 90 16.73 9.59 -12.93
C LEU A 90 16.58 9.80 -14.43
N ASN A 91 17.10 10.89 -14.95
CA ASN A 91 16.98 11.18 -16.37
C ASN A 91 17.84 10.26 -17.25
N ALA A 92 18.83 9.63 -16.67
CA ALA A 92 19.68 8.73 -17.43
C ALA A 92 19.05 7.35 -17.63
N ILE A 93 17.93 7.08 -16.97
CA ILE A 93 17.23 5.84 -17.13
C ILE A 93 15.81 6.16 -17.52
N ASN A 94 15.09 5.18 -18.03
CA ASN A 94 13.69 5.38 -18.39
C ASN A 94 12.80 4.83 -17.28
N PRO A 95 12.28 5.67 -16.38
CA PRO A 95 11.51 5.17 -15.26
C PRO A 95 10.19 4.52 -15.65
N ALA A 96 9.74 4.75 -16.86
CA ALA A 96 8.50 4.16 -17.32
C ALA A 96 8.70 2.81 -18.02
N ARG A 97 9.94 2.36 -18.15
CA ARG A 97 10.24 1.12 -18.83
C ARG A 97 9.73 -0.08 -18.02
N THR A 98 9.16 -1.05 -18.67
CA THR A 98 8.66 -2.24 -18.00
C THR A 98 9.81 -3.16 -17.62
N LEU A 99 9.76 -3.71 -16.41
CA LEU A 99 10.80 -4.58 -15.92
C LEU A 99 10.61 -6.01 -16.42
N ARG A 100 11.69 -6.77 -16.47
CA ARG A 100 11.66 -8.16 -16.86
C ARG A 100 12.27 -9.01 -15.74
N ASP A 101 11.85 -10.24 -15.63
CA ASP A 101 12.38 -11.14 -14.64
C ASP A 101 13.87 -11.36 -14.89
N GLY A 102 14.66 -11.29 -13.84
CA GLY A 102 16.10 -11.48 -13.92
C GLY A 102 16.87 -10.25 -14.38
N GLU A 103 16.21 -9.14 -14.53
CA GLU A 103 16.87 -7.93 -14.99
C GLU A 103 17.71 -7.28 -13.93
N SER A 104 18.79 -6.59 -14.35
CA SER A 104 19.63 -5.86 -13.42
C SER A 104 19.62 -4.40 -13.84
N ILE A 105 19.36 -3.52 -12.90
CA ILE A 105 19.32 -2.09 -13.16
C ILE A 105 20.38 -1.37 -12.34
N THR A 106 21.15 -0.52 -12.97
CA THR A 106 22.15 0.28 -12.27
C THR A 106 21.77 1.73 -12.41
N ILE A 107 21.62 2.42 -11.29
CA ILE A 107 21.28 3.84 -11.31
C ILE A 107 22.58 4.64 -11.41
N PRO A 108 22.76 5.40 -12.48
CA PRO A 108 24.00 6.15 -12.64
C PRO A 108 24.03 7.40 -11.78
N LYS A 109 25.20 7.88 -11.59
CA LYS A 109 25.43 9.09 -10.84
C LYS A 109 25.27 10.27 -11.78
N LYS A 110 24.76 11.38 -11.27
CA LYS A 110 24.65 12.58 -12.08
C LYS A 110 26.02 13.05 -12.48
N VAL A 111 26.15 13.47 -13.74
CA VAL A 111 27.38 14.01 -14.20
C VAL A 111 27.34 15.50 -13.97
N LEU A 112 28.31 15.99 -13.20
CA LEU A 112 28.37 17.40 -12.96
C LEU A 112 29.20 18.01 -14.05
N GLU A 113 28.60 18.96 -14.75
CA GLU A 113 29.35 19.63 -15.77
C GLU A 113 29.82 20.93 -15.25
N ASP A 114 31.03 21.25 -15.42
CA ASP A 114 31.56 22.47 -14.92
C ASP A 114 31.35 23.62 -15.84
#